data_f4f7d7c72816309f21b7b4e38c4aa45d
#
_entry.id   f4f7d7c72816309f21b7b4e38c4aa45d
#
_cell.length_a   1.000
_cell.length_b   1.000
_cell.length_c   1.000
_cell.angle_alpha   90.00
_cell.angle_beta   90.00
_cell.angle_gamma   90.00
#
_symmetry.space_group_name_H-M   'P 1'
#
loop_
_entity.id
_entity.type
_entity.pdbx_description
1 polymer ?
#
loop_
_entity_poly.entity_id
_entity_poly.type
_entity_poly.pdbx_seq_one_letter_code
_entity_poly.pdbx_strand_id
1 'polypeptide(L)'
;MLDRVVFAGAGRTVESILERVLHLAPVLILDTSQAALDELSPVAVAAATPVAAAASSAIPIHAMSKRLADATSRFVLEEARGDTHHAAALVAATGDDRRNLEVCRLARELSFAPVVGIVIDPAQAPAYEALGARAVVRAQILGTVVEQALRYDGLVIASTVGQGRGEIIEFVVLPSSPAIGVPLSQLHASGWRIAAIYRGTDLVIPTGETAIQAEDRVLVIGDPSILSHVAEQLRVGMPQFPLSHGKGIVLYSPQPDRKADGVAQEAEMLTRRTRAQGLTRLRLHAKAERSVIESSGSETSTQSPRPHSKTLETLALDGTSFTQHAAQFRQLRPGLVVTEKRRRGLVNRLLGRAGFAATLCNTLPCPVLFASGRTDYTRVVLPLLPGITDLTLADAAIDLARMFELPLCTVRVLLPEFLEARDKNSDLVASEIARRSRLYRLRSEEITLEGNPVSELLRLAQPSDLLVLARRRSSRDSFTSADVALRLLATSSSCLIYTQNSGPGGRSTGGG
;
A
#
# COMPACT_ATOMS: atom_id res chain seq x y z
N MET A 1 20.41 33.61 -20.71
CA MET A 1 19.04 33.33 -21.17
C MET A 1 19.16 32.87 -22.62
N LEU A 2 18.43 31.88 -23.08
CA LEU A 2 18.43 31.44 -24.47
C LEU A 2 17.56 32.40 -25.29
N ASP A 3 18.08 32.92 -26.42
CA ASP A 3 17.29 33.81 -27.27
C ASP A 3 16.40 33.01 -28.22
N ARG A 4 16.85 31.83 -28.61
CA ARG A 4 16.14 30.96 -29.55
C ARG A 4 16.56 29.52 -29.42
N VAL A 5 15.63 28.61 -29.66
CA VAL A 5 15.90 27.17 -29.84
C VAL A 5 15.55 26.79 -31.29
N VAL A 6 16.50 26.20 -31.99
CA VAL A 6 16.29 25.68 -33.35
C VAL A 6 16.16 24.18 -33.33
N PHE A 7 15.06 23.64 -33.84
CA PHE A 7 14.87 22.21 -34.06
C PHE A 7 15.17 21.87 -35.53
N ALA A 8 16.03 20.87 -35.73
CA ALA A 8 16.20 20.21 -37.02
C ALA A 8 15.39 18.94 -37.03
N GLY A 9 14.23 18.93 -37.68
CA GLY A 9 13.23 17.88 -37.71
C GLY A 9 11.91 18.29 -37.07
N ALA A 10 10.79 17.81 -37.65
CA ALA A 10 9.43 18.08 -37.23
C ALA A 10 8.66 16.81 -36.85
N GLY A 11 9.37 15.74 -36.50
CA GLY A 11 8.76 14.45 -36.16
C GLY A 11 8.11 14.42 -34.76
N ARG A 12 7.42 13.33 -34.47
CA ARG A 12 6.68 13.11 -33.18
C ARG A 12 7.51 13.34 -31.92
N THR A 13 8.82 13.09 -31.98
CA THR A 13 9.72 13.35 -30.86
C THR A 13 9.79 14.85 -30.57
N VAL A 14 9.83 15.69 -31.60
CA VAL A 14 9.83 17.17 -31.45
C VAL A 14 8.50 17.63 -30.90
N GLU A 15 7.39 17.13 -31.42
CA GLU A 15 6.05 17.44 -30.95
C GLU A 15 5.90 17.18 -29.43
N SER A 16 6.39 16.03 -28.96
CA SER A 16 6.25 15.63 -27.55
C SER A 16 7.03 16.48 -26.54
N ILE A 17 8.08 17.19 -27.00
CA ILE A 17 8.92 18.04 -26.14
C ILE A 17 8.70 19.54 -26.37
N LEU A 18 7.96 19.89 -27.43
CA LEU A 18 7.81 21.26 -27.92
C LEU A 18 7.22 22.20 -26.84
N GLU A 19 6.18 21.78 -26.16
CA GLU A 19 5.52 22.59 -25.12
C GLU A 19 6.51 22.97 -24.00
N ARG A 20 7.31 22.01 -23.52
CA ARG A 20 8.30 22.25 -22.47
C ARG A 20 9.37 23.25 -22.92
N VAL A 21 9.78 23.20 -24.19
CA VAL A 21 10.80 24.07 -24.73
C VAL A 21 10.27 25.49 -25.03
N LEU A 22 8.99 25.63 -25.40
CA LEU A 22 8.32 26.92 -25.59
C LEU A 22 8.24 27.76 -24.30
N HIS A 23 8.38 27.15 -23.14
CA HIS A 23 8.51 27.90 -21.88
C HIS A 23 9.92 28.43 -21.63
N LEU A 24 10.91 27.98 -22.39
CA LEU A 24 12.31 28.39 -22.20
C LEU A 24 12.72 29.53 -23.14
N ALA A 25 12.30 29.48 -24.41
CA ALA A 25 12.67 30.44 -25.44
C ALA A 25 11.78 30.29 -26.70
N PRO A 26 11.77 31.31 -27.63
CA PRO A 26 11.18 31.17 -28.93
C PRO A 26 11.76 29.99 -29.72
N VAL A 27 10.91 29.24 -30.42
CA VAL A 27 11.29 28.04 -31.15
C VAL A 27 11.19 28.27 -32.68
N LEU A 28 12.23 27.85 -33.39
CA LEU A 28 12.21 27.71 -34.85
C LEU A 28 12.36 26.24 -35.22
N ILE A 29 11.44 25.72 -36.03
CA ILE A 29 11.45 24.34 -36.50
C ILE A 29 11.78 24.30 -37.99
N LEU A 30 12.81 23.54 -38.33
CA LEU A 30 13.27 23.30 -39.69
C LEU A 30 12.98 21.87 -40.09
N ASP A 31 12.31 21.64 -41.21
CA ASP A 31 12.11 20.32 -41.79
C ASP A 31 12.06 20.41 -43.32
N THR A 32 12.39 19.31 -43.98
CA THR A 32 12.29 19.16 -45.43
C THR A 32 10.90 18.72 -45.89
N SER A 33 10.02 18.37 -44.98
CA SER A 33 8.66 17.88 -45.21
C SER A 33 7.63 18.96 -44.79
N GLN A 34 6.89 19.51 -45.71
CA GLN A 34 5.78 20.41 -45.38
C GLN A 34 4.69 19.72 -44.58
N ALA A 35 4.38 18.46 -44.92
CA ALA A 35 3.40 17.66 -44.19
C ALA A 35 3.76 17.48 -42.71
N ALA A 36 5.04 17.20 -42.41
CA ALA A 36 5.51 17.08 -41.05
C ALA A 36 5.40 18.42 -40.27
N LEU A 37 5.68 19.53 -40.93
CA LEU A 37 5.51 20.85 -40.32
C LEU A 37 4.05 21.19 -40.08
N ASP A 38 3.12 20.80 -40.97
CA ASP A 38 1.69 21.07 -40.85
C ASP A 38 1.04 20.23 -39.71
N GLU A 39 1.50 18.99 -39.53
CA GLU A 39 1.02 18.11 -38.44
C GLU A 39 1.37 18.63 -37.04
N LEU A 40 2.46 19.38 -36.89
CA LEU A 40 2.85 19.94 -35.59
C LEU A 40 1.84 20.96 -35.10
N SER A 41 1.11 20.66 -34.05
CA SER A 41 0.18 21.58 -33.40
C SER A 41 0.57 21.82 -31.94
N PRO A 42 0.84 23.06 -31.52
CA PRO A 42 1.18 23.37 -30.12
C PRO A 42 -0.01 23.26 -29.15
N VAL A 43 -1.23 23.06 -29.69
CA VAL A 43 -2.50 23.24 -28.94
C VAL A 43 -3.02 21.92 -28.29
N ALA A 44 -2.47 20.76 -28.63
CA ALA A 44 -3.06 19.49 -28.21
C ALA A 44 -2.75 19.08 -26.75
N VAL A 45 -1.82 19.73 -26.04
CA VAL A 45 -1.36 19.28 -24.72
C VAL A 45 -1.97 20.04 -23.55
N ALA A 46 -2.57 21.22 -23.78
CA ALA A 46 -3.24 21.98 -22.71
C ALA A 46 -4.50 21.31 -22.13
N ALA A 47 -5.02 20.23 -22.76
CA ALA A 47 -6.25 19.56 -22.34
C ALA A 47 -6.04 18.30 -21.49
N ALA A 48 -4.81 17.84 -21.30
CA ALA A 48 -4.57 16.49 -20.71
C ALA A 48 -4.16 16.45 -19.23
N THR A 49 -3.93 17.59 -18.55
CA THR A 49 -3.61 17.58 -17.12
C THR A 49 -4.41 18.63 -16.34
N PRO A 50 -5.43 18.23 -15.57
CA PRO A 50 -6.18 19.16 -14.71
C PRO A 50 -5.38 19.73 -13.51
N VAL A 51 -4.10 19.42 -13.40
CA VAL A 51 -3.24 19.84 -12.28
C VAL A 51 -2.56 21.21 -12.52
N ALA A 52 -2.52 21.70 -13.77
CA ALA A 52 -1.82 22.95 -14.10
C ALA A 52 -2.65 24.23 -13.92
N ALA A 53 -3.95 24.12 -13.62
CA ALA A 53 -4.85 25.28 -13.58
C ALA A 53 -4.86 26.05 -12.24
N ALA A 54 -4.17 25.58 -11.20
CA ALA A 54 -4.21 26.18 -9.86
C ALA A 54 -2.97 26.99 -9.44
N ALA A 55 -1.87 26.95 -10.21
CA ALA A 55 -0.69 27.77 -9.93
C ALA A 55 -0.71 29.01 -10.85
N SER A 56 -1.33 30.08 -10.39
CA SER A 56 -1.38 31.38 -11.06
C SER A 56 -0.05 32.12 -10.97
N SER A 57 0.95 31.66 -11.73
CA SER A 57 1.94 32.52 -12.38
C SER A 57 2.13 31.93 -13.78
N ALA A 58 1.37 32.48 -14.74
CA ALA A 58 1.46 32.09 -16.15
C ALA A 58 2.90 32.30 -16.64
N ILE A 59 3.69 31.20 -16.72
CA ILE A 59 5.00 31.25 -17.39
C ILE A 59 4.73 31.59 -18.85
N PRO A 60 5.33 32.66 -19.41
CA PRO A 60 5.04 33.07 -20.79
C PRO A 60 5.41 31.95 -21.77
N ILE A 61 4.47 31.57 -22.64
CA ILE A 61 4.73 30.69 -23.77
C ILE A 61 5.29 31.54 -24.92
N HIS A 62 6.51 31.24 -25.36
CA HIS A 62 7.18 31.93 -26.46
C HIS A 62 6.61 31.55 -27.83
N ALA A 63 6.89 32.37 -28.83
CA ALA A 63 6.43 32.16 -30.20
C ALA A 63 7.10 30.94 -30.85
N MET A 64 6.34 30.19 -31.65
CA MET A 64 6.83 29.11 -32.49
C MET A 64 6.76 29.55 -33.96
N SER A 65 7.83 29.31 -34.71
CA SER A 65 7.89 29.52 -36.18
C SER A 65 8.34 28.19 -36.83
N LYS A 66 7.78 27.95 -38.02
CA LYS A 66 8.07 26.77 -38.82
C LYS A 66 8.64 27.21 -40.17
N ARG A 67 9.60 26.45 -40.68
CA ARG A 67 10.21 26.75 -41.95
C ARG A 67 10.55 25.48 -42.72
N LEU A 68 10.13 25.44 -44.00
CA LEU A 68 10.51 24.37 -44.93
C LEU A 68 11.96 24.61 -45.38
N ALA A 69 12.90 23.86 -44.81
CA ALA A 69 14.33 24.03 -45.12
C ALA A 69 15.12 22.79 -44.69
N ASP A 70 16.24 22.53 -45.36
CA ASP A 70 17.16 21.46 -44.98
C ASP A 70 18.19 21.98 -43.96
N ALA A 71 18.10 21.45 -42.72
CA ALA A 71 19.00 21.80 -41.63
C ALA A 71 20.44 21.28 -41.82
N THR A 72 20.71 20.43 -42.81
CA THR A 72 22.11 20.05 -43.19
C THR A 72 22.78 21.14 -44.06
N SER A 73 22.07 22.18 -44.44
CA SER A 73 22.64 23.31 -45.15
C SER A 73 23.21 24.33 -44.16
N ARG A 74 24.51 24.64 -44.33
CA ARG A 74 25.20 25.66 -43.54
C ARG A 74 24.47 27.02 -43.58
N PHE A 75 24.11 27.43 -44.81
CA PHE A 75 23.42 28.71 -45.01
C PHE A 75 22.07 28.79 -44.22
N VAL A 76 21.31 27.69 -44.24
CA VAL A 76 20.04 27.61 -43.50
C VAL A 76 20.25 27.75 -42.00
N LEU A 77 21.30 27.11 -41.47
CA LEU A 77 21.61 27.20 -40.04
C LEU A 77 22.19 28.54 -39.62
N GLU A 78 22.99 29.19 -40.50
CA GLU A 78 23.47 30.57 -40.28
C GLU A 78 22.30 31.54 -40.16
N GLU A 79 21.38 31.46 -41.08
CA GLU A 79 20.16 32.28 -41.08
C GLU A 79 19.25 31.94 -39.87
N ALA A 80 19.09 30.67 -39.53
CA ALA A 80 18.31 30.25 -38.39
C ALA A 80 18.92 30.72 -37.05
N ARG A 81 20.24 30.81 -36.96
CA ARG A 81 20.94 31.38 -35.82
C ARG A 81 20.67 32.88 -35.66
N GLY A 82 20.64 33.61 -36.79
CA GLY A 82 20.48 35.07 -36.80
C GLY A 82 21.67 35.79 -36.16
N ASP A 83 21.64 37.14 -36.21
CA ASP A 83 22.65 38.00 -35.60
C ASP A 83 22.42 38.18 -34.09
N THR A 84 22.24 37.09 -33.37
CA THR A 84 21.97 37.14 -31.92
C THR A 84 23.27 37.34 -31.14
N HIS A 85 23.32 38.35 -30.30
CA HIS A 85 24.38 38.54 -29.31
C HIS A 85 24.31 37.52 -28.19
N HIS A 86 23.31 36.65 -28.17
CA HIS A 86 22.99 35.71 -27.12
C HIS A 86 23.05 34.28 -27.66
N ALA A 87 23.01 33.30 -26.77
CA ALA A 87 23.17 31.91 -27.13
C ALA A 87 21.92 31.30 -27.80
N ALA A 88 22.07 30.87 -29.05
CA ALA A 88 21.07 30.05 -29.73
C ALA A 88 21.35 28.59 -29.50
N ALA A 89 20.35 27.83 -29.03
CA ALA A 89 20.44 26.38 -28.87
C ALA A 89 20.00 25.66 -30.15
N LEU A 90 20.53 24.46 -30.38
CA LEU A 90 20.09 23.59 -31.45
C LEU A 90 19.80 22.19 -31.00
N VAL A 91 18.66 21.62 -31.44
CA VAL A 91 18.26 20.23 -31.20
C VAL A 91 18.13 19.52 -32.56
N ALA A 92 19.02 18.53 -32.81
CA ALA A 92 18.95 17.69 -34.00
C ALA A 92 18.07 16.47 -33.75
N ALA A 93 16.93 16.39 -34.45
CA ALA A 93 15.91 15.35 -34.24
C ALA A 93 15.22 14.95 -35.56
N THR A 94 16.03 14.77 -36.64
CA THR A 94 15.52 14.49 -38.00
C THR A 94 15.00 13.07 -38.18
N GLY A 95 15.24 12.16 -37.23
CA GLY A 95 14.92 10.74 -37.37
C GLY A 95 15.98 9.91 -38.09
N ASP A 96 17.16 10.50 -38.40
CA ASP A 96 18.31 9.85 -39.01
C ASP A 96 19.60 10.31 -38.32
N ASP A 97 20.39 9.37 -37.78
CA ASP A 97 21.61 9.69 -37.02
C ASP A 97 22.71 10.34 -37.84
N ARG A 98 22.83 10.01 -39.13
CA ARG A 98 23.81 10.64 -40.00
C ARG A 98 23.51 12.10 -40.23
N ARG A 99 22.23 12.40 -40.51
CA ARG A 99 21.75 13.79 -40.65
C ARG A 99 21.87 14.53 -39.34
N ASN A 100 21.50 13.92 -38.23
CA ASN A 100 21.63 14.55 -36.91
C ASN A 100 23.09 14.90 -36.58
N LEU A 101 24.03 13.97 -36.84
CA LEU A 101 25.48 14.23 -36.66
C LEU A 101 25.98 15.40 -37.52
N GLU A 102 25.57 15.43 -38.79
CA GLU A 102 25.97 16.55 -39.71
C GLU A 102 25.41 17.88 -39.22
N VAL A 103 24.14 17.90 -38.81
CA VAL A 103 23.51 19.09 -38.21
C VAL A 103 24.24 19.52 -36.94
N CYS A 104 24.58 18.59 -36.05
CA CYS A 104 25.33 18.88 -34.82
C CYS A 104 26.74 19.42 -35.11
N ARG A 105 27.43 18.88 -36.12
CA ARG A 105 28.75 19.37 -36.57
C ARG A 105 28.68 20.82 -37.07
N LEU A 106 27.74 21.10 -37.95
CA LEU A 106 27.54 22.43 -38.48
C LEU A 106 27.11 23.44 -37.39
N ALA A 107 26.22 23.00 -36.49
CA ALA A 107 25.77 23.83 -35.36
C ALA A 107 26.95 24.21 -34.45
N ARG A 108 27.87 23.30 -34.18
CA ARG A 108 29.08 23.60 -33.38
C ARG A 108 30.01 24.57 -34.08
N GLU A 109 30.23 24.41 -35.42
CA GLU A 109 31.02 25.35 -36.23
C GLU A 109 30.39 26.76 -36.24
N LEU A 110 29.03 26.83 -36.24
CA LEU A 110 28.27 28.06 -36.21
C LEU A 110 28.07 28.62 -34.79
N SER A 111 28.72 28.03 -33.77
CA SER A 111 28.67 28.50 -32.39
C SER A 111 27.30 28.45 -31.74
N PHE A 112 26.46 27.49 -32.12
CA PHE A 112 25.26 27.16 -31.30
C PHE A 112 25.70 26.58 -29.94
N ALA A 113 25.01 27.00 -28.88
CA ALA A 113 25.22 26.48 -27.53
C ALA A 113 23.95 26.62 -26.68
N PRO A 114 23.42 25.54 -26.11
CA PRO A 114 23.86 24.11 -26.25
C PRO A 114 23.47 23.50 -27.62
N VAL A 115 24.19 22.43 -27.99
CA VAL A 115 23.81 21.57 -29.13
C VAL A 115 23.45 20.19 -28.57
N VAL A 116 22.25 19.71 -28.91
CA VAL A 116 21.68 18.44 -28.46
C VAL A 116 21.35 17.58 -29.66
N GLY A 117 21.79 16.33 -29.66
CA GLY A 117 21.44 15.34 -30.68
C GLY A 117 20.56 14.25 -30.11
N ILE A 118 19.42 14.00 -30.75
CA ILE A 118 18.56 12.85 -30.43
C ILE A 118 19.11 11.63 -31.15
N VAL A 119 19.66 10.70 -30.38
CA VAL A 119 20.33 9.50 -30.87
C VAL A 119 19.35 8.33 -30.94
N ILE A 120 19.28 7.71 -32.11
CA ILE A 120 18.43 6.56 -32.38
C ILE A 120 19.20 5.26 -32.11
N ASP A 121 20.37 5.10 -32.69
CA ASP A 121 21.27 3.99 -32.47
C ASP A 121 22.24 4.33 -31.31
N PRO A 122 22.16 3.66 -30.16
CA PRO A 122 23.04 3.93 -29.02
C PRO A 122 24.54 3.86 -29.33
N ALA A 123 24.92 3.09 -30.35
CA ALA A 123 26.32 2.97 -30.80
C ALA A 123 26.89 4.28 -31.39
N GLN A 124 26.04 5.20 -31.83
CA GLN A 124 26.41 6.51 -32.35
C GLN A 124 26.65 7.58 -31.28
N ALA A 125 26.22 7.36 -30.02
CA ALA A 125 26.34 8.36 -28.97
C ALA A 125 27.75 8.94 -28.78
N PRO A 126 28.88 8.14 -28.83
CA PRO A 126 30.22 8.68 -28.70
C PRO A 126 30.58 9.66 -29.82
N ALA A 127 30.00 9.51 -31.02
CA ALA A 127 30.25 10.44 -32.14
C ALA A 127 29.68 11.84 -31.88
N TYR A 128 28.50 11.92 -31.26
CA TYR A 128 27.92 13.20 -30.83
C TYR A 128 28.76 13.88 -29.74
N GLU A 129 29.22 13.08 -28.76
CA GLU A 129 30.06 13.59 -27.67
C GLU A 129 31.39 14.10 -28.18
N ALA A 130 31.99 13.42 -29.13
CA ALA A 130 33.23 13.87 -29.79
C ALA A 130 33.07 15.21 -30.51
N LEU A 131 31.89 15.54 -31.01
CA LEU A 131 31.57 16.85 -31.58
C LEU A 131 31.28 17.92 -30.50
N GLY A 132 31.29 17.56 -29.23
CA GLY A 132 30.86 18.43 -28.12
C GLY A 132 29.35 18.70 -28.11
N ALA A 133 28.55 17.83 -28.76
CA ALA A 133 27.09 17.84 -28.66
C ALA A 133 26.65 16.92 -27.54
N ARG A 134 25.57 17.28 -26.87
CA ARG A 134 24.96 16.42 -25.85
C ARG A 134 24.13 15.33 -26.51
N ALA A 135 24.54 14.08 -26.39
CA ALA A 135 23.78 12.94 -26.88
C ALA A 135 22.60 12.60 -25.95
N VAL A 136 21.40 12.53 -26.54
CA VAL A 136 20.20 12.08 -25.85
C VAL A 136 19.75 10.77 -26.50
N VAL A 137 20.14 9.64 -25.90
CA VAL A 137 19.86 8.31 -26.42
C VAL A 137 18.42 7.90 -26.08
N ARG A 138 17.53 7.94 -27.09
CA ARG A 138 16.11 7.68 -26.93
C ARG A 138 15.81 6.29 -26.34
N ALA A 139 16.49 5.26 -26.84
CA ALA A 139 16.32 3.89 -26.38
C ALA A 139 16.71 3.71 -24.90
N GLN A 140 17.75 4.43 -24.45
CA GLN A 140 18.22 4.36 -23.08
C GLN A 140 17.25 5.02 -22.11
N ILE A 141 16.71 6.18 -22.46
CA ILE A 141 15.68 6.87 -21.65
C ILE A 141 14.44 5.99 -21.55
N LEU A 142 13.95 5.47 -22.68
CA LEU A 142 12.76 4.63 -22.70
C LEU A 142 13.01 3.33 -21.90
N GLY A 143 14.20 2.70 -22.05
CA GLY A 143 14.59 1.52 -21.28
C GLY A 143 14.56 1.77 -19.77
N THR A 144 15.09 2.89 -19.31
CA THR A 144 15.07 3.28 -17.90
C THR A 144 13.64 3.45 -17.39
N VAL A 145 12.76 4.14 -18.15
CA VAL A 145 11.36 4.34 -17.76
C VAL A 145 10.59 3.02 -17.70
N VAL A 146 10.80 2.12 -18.69
CA VAL A 146 10.18 0.79 -18.71
C VAL A 146 10.69 -0.07 -17.57
N GLU A 147 12.00 -0.08 -17.32
CA GLU A 147 12.60 -0.80 -16.19
C GLU A 147 12.02 -0.32 -14.85
N GLN A 148 11.91 0.99 -14.66
CA GLN A 148 11.31 1.58 -13.48
C GLN A 148 9.84 1.17 -13.31
N ALA A 149 9.04 1.21 -14.38
CA ALA A 149 7.64 0.80 -14.37
C ALA A 149 7.47 -0.69 -14.04
N LEU A 150 8.40 -1.55 -14.47
CA LEU A 150 8.37 -2.98 -14.19
C LEU A 150 8.89 -3.34 -12.79
N ARG A 151 9.89 -2.60 -12.29
CA ARG A 151 10.48 -2.88 -10.96
C ARG A 151 9.69 -2.30 -9.80
N TYR A 152 9.06 -1.16 -10.01
CA TYR A 152 8.51 -0.34 -8.91
C TYR A 152 7.04 0.00 -9.13
N ASP A 153 6.18 -0.91 -8.75
CA ASP A 153 4.73 -0.64 -8.74
C ASP A 153 4.42 0.38 -7.63
N GLY A 154 4.24 1.65 -8.04
CA GLY A 154 3.93 2.78 -7.15
C GLY A 154 5.11 3.43 -6.42
N LEU A 155 6.36 3.11 -6.80
CA LEU A 155 7.56 3.85 -6.47
C LEU A 155 8.09 4.48 -7.77
N VAL A 156 8.32 5.77 -7.77
CA VAL A 156 8.98 6.46 -8.88
C VAL A 156 10.41 6.75 -8.46
N ILE A 157 11.40 6.21 -9.19
CA ILE A 157 12.78 6.68 -9.06
C ILE A 157 12.83 8.03 -9.76
N ALA A 158 12.92 9.11 -8.99
CA ALA A 158 12.93 10.45 -9.53
C ALA A 158 14.28 10.81 -10.18
N SER A 159 15.40 10.33 -9.61
CA SER A 159 16.74 10.58 -10.15
C SER A 159 17.80 9.75 -9.44
N THR A 160 18.89 9.46 -10.15
CA THR A 160 20.16 9.00 -9.56
C THR A 160 21.08 10.21 -9.37
N VAL A 161 21.73 10.31 -8.22
CA VAL A 161 22.63 11.41 -7.87
C VAL A 161 24.01 10.89 -7.52
N GLY A 162 25.04 11.74 -7.70
CA GLY A 162 26.39 11.41 -7.29
C GLY A 162 27.01 10.23 -8.03
N GLN A 163 26.83 10.11 -9.35
CA GLN A 163 27.33 9.02 -10.18
C GLN A 163 26.84 7.62 -9.73
N GLY A 164 25.57 7.53 -9.31
CA GLY A 164 24.95 6.30 -8.86
C GLY A 164 25.20 5.93 -7.40
N ARG A 165 25.83 6.80 -6.62
CA ARG A 165 26.07 6.58 -5.18
C ARG A 165 24.85 6.94 -4.31
N GLY A 166 23.90 7.69 -4.85
CA GLY A 166 22.66 8.08 -4.20
C GLY A 166 21.49 7.97 -5.16
N GLU A 167 20.33 7.81 -4.62
CA GLU A 167 19.06 7.73 -5.35
C GLU A 167 18.02 8.63 -4.71
N ILE A 168 17.14 9.20 -5.53
CA ILE A 168 15.94 9.90 -5.05
C ILE A 168 14.74 9.05 -5.49
N ILE A 169 13.93 8.67 -4.53
CA ILE A 169 12.69 7.94 -4.78
C ILE A 169 11.49 8.79 -4.33
N GLU A 170 10.39 8.64 -5.03
CA GLU A 170 9.12 9.28 -4.72
C GLU A 170 8.04 8.21 -4.50
N PHE A 171 7.22 8.36 -3.46
CA PHE A 171 6.10 7.48 -3.17
C PHE A 171 4.98 8.22 -2.43
N VAL A 172 3.78 7.66 -2.49
CA VAL A 172 2.61 8.15 -1.74
C VAL A 172 2.49 7.42 -0.42
N VAL A 173 2.32 8.16 0.66
CA VAL A 173 2.10 7.62 2.01
C VAL A 173 0.66 7.15 2.14
N LEU A 174 0.48 5.87 2.44
CA LEU A 174 -0.85 5.29 2.60
C LEU A 174 -1.45 5.60 3.97
N PRO A 175 -2.78 5.64 4.11
CA PRO A 175 -3.46 5.87 5.39
C PRO A 175 -3.08 4.89 6.51
N SER A 176 -2.56 3.72 6.16
CA SER A 176 -2.06 2.69 7.11
C SER A 176 -0.61 2.89 7.55
N SER A 177 0.08 3.90 7.04
CA SER A 177 1.49 4.15 7.37
C SER A 177 1.66 4.51 8.85
N PRO A 178 2.60 3.88 9.57
CA PRO A 178 2.91 4.26 10.95
C PRO A 178 3.68 5.58 11.04
N ALA A 179 4.14 6.13 9.92
CA ALA A 179 4.82 7.41 9.87
C ALA A 179 3.86 8.60 9.94
N ILE A 180 2.54 8.36 9.80
CA ILE A 180 1.54 9.43 9.88
C ILE A 180 1.50 10.04 11.28
N GLY A 181 1.57 11.37 11.34
CA GLY A 181 1.55 12.13 12.58
C GLY A 181 2.86 12.11 13.36
N VAL A 182 3.86 11.36 12.89
CA VAL A 182 5.19 11.31 13.54
C VAL A 182 6.04 12.46 13.01
N PRO A 183 6.59 13.34 13.87
CA PRO A 183 7.56 14.36 13.47
C PRO A 183 8.81 13.72 12.85
N LEU A 184 9.34 14.33 11.79
CA LEU A 184 10.50 13.78 11.08
C LEU A 184 11.74 13.61 11.94
N SER A 185 11.89 14.45 12.98
CA SER A 185 12.96 14.32 13.99
C SER A 185 12.94 12.99 14.75
N GLN A 186 11.78 12.35 14.86
CA GLN A 186 11.62 11.06 15.53
C GLN A 186 11.83 9.86 14.59
N LEU A 187 11.87 10.10 13.28
CA LEU A 187 12.24 9.07 12.32
C LEU A 187 13.76 8.90 12.33
N HIS A 188 14.25 7.84 12.99
CA HIS A 188 15.67 7.54 13.10
C HIS A 188 16.26 7.20 11.71
N ALA A 189 16.59 8.25 10.96
CA ALA A 189 17.04 8.14 9.58
C ALA A 189 18.57 7.97 9.53
N SER A 190 19.04 6.76 9.19
CA SER A 190 20.45 6.49 8.91
C SER A 190 20.62 6.16 7.43
N GLY A 191 21.47 6.93 6.74
CA GLY A 191 21.74 6.74 5.31
C GLY A 191 20.66 7.26 4.35
N TRP A 192 19.61 7.94 4.84
CA TRP A 192 18.56 8.55 4.02
C TRP A 192 17.97 9.81 4.66
N ARG A 193 17.28 10.64 3.87
CA ARG A 193 16.57 11.85 4.33
C ARG A 193 15.35 12.10 3.46
N ILE A 194 14.32 12.69 4.03
CA ILE A 194 13.20 13.25 3.27
C ILE A 194 13.63 14.58 2.70
N ALA A 195 13.62 14.68 1.37
CA ALA A 195 14.05 15.87 0.64
C ALA A 195 12.89 16.85 0.44
N ALA A 196 11.68 16.36 0.19
CA ALA A 196 10.48 17.16 -0.01
C ALA A 196 9.22 16.34 0.28
N ILE A 197 8.13 17.05 0.57
CA ILE A 197 6.80 16.47 0.72
C ILE A 197 5.84 17.28 -0.14
N TYR A 198 5.05 16.61 -1.00
CA TYR A 198 3.94 17.23 -1.70
C TYR A 198 2.64 16.84 -1.00
N ARG A 199 1.92 17.84 -0.51
CA ARG A 199 0.63 17.69 0.14
C ARG A 199 -0.45 18.26 -0.76
N GLY A 200 -1.13 17.38 -1.49
CA GLY A 200 -1.96 17.80 -2.63
C GLY A 200 -1.07 18.42 -3.70
N THR A 201 -1.27 19.72 -3.97
CA THR A 201 -0.47 20.53 -4.92
C THR A 201 0.69 21.28 -4.26
N ASP A 202 0.72 21.38 -2.93
CA ASP A 202 1.64 22.22 -2.20
C ASP A 202 2.96 21.52 -1.90
N LEU A 203 4.06 22.19 -2.21
CA LEU A 203 5.40 21.74 -1.83
C LEU A 203 5.70 22.17 -0.39
N VAL A 204 5.87 21.18 0.49
CA VAL A 204 6.30 21.38 1.87
C VAL A 204 7.79 21.06 1.97
N ILE A 205 8.60 22.05 2.34
CA ILE A 205 10.02 21.86 2.68
C ILE A 205 10.07 21.29 4.11
N PRO A 206 10.54 20.04 4.28
CA PRO A 206 10.46 19.38 5.57
C PRO A 206 11.42 19.94 6.59
N THR A 207 10.96 20.11 7.82
CA THR A 207 11.75 20.40 9.02
C THR A 207 11.64 19.24 10.00
N GLY A 208 12.42 19.25 11.09
CA GLY A 208 12.30 18.21 12.13
C GLY A 208 10.90 18.11 12.76
N GLU A 209 10.16 19.22 12.82
CA GLU A 209 8.80 19.28 13.38
C GLU A 209 7.71 18.93 12.36
N THR A 210 8.05 18.81 11.08
CA THR A 210 7.10 18.43 10.04
C THR A 210 6.61 16.99 10.28
N ALA A 211 5.30 16.81 10.37
CA ALA A 211 4.67 15.50 10.46
C ALA A 211 4.13 15.06 9.09
N ILE A 212 4.35 13.80 8.74
CA ILE A 212 3.82 13.17 7.53
C ILE A 212 2.30 12.98 7.69
N GLN A 213 1.54 13.20 6.63
CA GLN A 213 0.10 12.95 6.57
C GLN A 213 -0.24 11.85 5.57
N ALA A 214 -1.44 11.30 5.70
CA ALA A 214 -1.95 10.35 4.70
C ALA A 214 -2.03 11.05 3.33
N GLU A 215 -1.69 10.31 2.27
CA GLU A 215 -1.68 10.77 0.88
C GLU A 215 -0.59 11.80 0.56
N ASP A 216 0.28 12.15 1.52
CA ASP A 216 1.49 12.91 1.21
C ASP A 216 2.34 12.13 0.18
N ARG A 217 2.84 12.84 -0.82
CA ARG A 217 3.82 12.32 -1.77
C ARG A 217 5.20 12.75 -1.30
N VAL A 218 6.00 11.79 -0.88
CA VAL A 218 7.28 12.02 -0.18
C VAL A 218 8.45 11.70 -1.09
N LEU A 219 9.38 12.65 -1.23
CA LEU A 219 10.68 12.44 -1.88
C LEU A 219 11.72 12.08 -0.83
N VAL A 220 12.34 10.92 -0.99
CA VAL A 220 13.41 10.43 -0.11
C VAL A 220 14.70 10.30 -0.89
N ILE A 221 15.79 10.86 -0.38
CA ILE A 221 17.15 10.71 -0.91
C ILE A 221 17.98 9.84 0.02
N GLY A 222 18.77 8.92 -0.53
CA GLY A 222 19.64 8.07 0.27
C GLY A 222 20.41 7.04 -0.54
N ASP A 223 20.97 6.07 0.18
CA ASP A 223 21.67 4.93 -0.39
C ASP A 223 20.70 4.01 -1.14
N PRO A 224 20.95 3.68 -2.42
CA PRO A 224 20.05 2.82 -3.21
C PRO A 224 19.76 1.46 -2.56
N SER A 225 20.70 0.90 -1.81
CA SER A 225 20.57 -0.42 -1.18
C SER A 225 19.49 -0.47 -0.08
N ILE A 226 19.20 0.66 0.56
CA ILE A 226 18.24 0.75 1.67
C ILE A 226 16.94 1.46 1.30
N LEU A 227 16.94 2.28 0.23
CA LEU A 227 15.80 3.13 -0.10
C LEU A 227 14.52 2.37 -0.38
N SER A 228 14.58 1.21 -1.05
CA SER A 228 13.40 0.39 -1.29
C SER A 228 12.75 -0.07 0.01
N HIS A 229 13.55 -0.45 1.02
CA HIS A 229 13.06 -0.85 2.33
C HIS A 229 12.49 0.34 3.12
N VAL A 230 13.17 1.48 3.06
CA VAL A 230 12.72 2.75 3.68
C VAL A 230 11.39 3.19 3.08
N ALA A 231 11.26 3.14 1.75
CA ALA A 231 10.02 3.45 1.07
C ALA A 231 8.87 2.54 1.51
N GLU A 232 9.12 1.25 1.60
CA GLU A 232 8.10 0.30 2.08
C GLU A 232 7.69 0.59 3.52
N GLN A 233 8.63 0.88 4.41
CA GLN A 233 8.34 1.24 5.80
C GLN A 233 7.53 2.53 5.93
N LEU A 234 7.91 3.59 5.20
CA LEU A 234 7.24 4.88 5.27
C LEU A 234 5.91 4.91 4.54
N ARG A 235 5.81 4.18 3.41
CA ARG A 235 4.64 4.16 2.55
C ARG A 235 3.50 3.36 3.14
N VAL A 236 3.80 2.16 3.60
CA VAL A 236 2.84 1.09 3.85
C VAL A 236 2.79 0.72 5.32
N GLY A 237 3.90 0.91 6.01
CA GLY A 237 4.10 0.36 7.33
C GLY A 237 4.30 -1.16 7.31
N MET A 238 4.83 -1.65 8.39
CA MET A 238 4.85 -3.08 8.65
C MET A 238 3.48 -3.53 9.13
N PRO A 239 3.01 -4.72 8.76
CA PRO A 239 1.78 -5.26 9.32
C PRO A 239 1.79 -5.16 10.84
N GLN A 240 0.71 -4.66 11.43
CA GLN A 240 0.65 -4.34 12.87
C GLN A 240 -0.15 -5.35 13.70
N PHE A 241 -0.79 -6.32 13.06
CA PHE A 241 -1.57 -7.31 13.77
C PHE A 241 -0.70 -8.14 14.74
N PRO A 242 -1.10 -8.36 15.99
CA PRO A 242 -2.30 -7.87 16.70
C PRO A 242 -2.07 -6.56 17.48
N LEU A 243 -0.94 -5.85 17.30
CA LEU A 243 -0.53 -4.70 18.10
C LEU A 243 -1.51 -3.53 18.08
N SER A 244 -2.31 -3.41 17.01
CA SER A 244 -3.39 -2.42 16.91
C SER A 244 -4.46 -2.59 17.99
N HIS A 245 -4.56 -3.76 18.61
CA HIS A 245 -5.53 -4.08 19.66
C HIS A 245 -4.89 -4.29 21.03
N GLY A 246 -3.62 -4.69 21.09
CA GLY A 246 -2.88 -4.96 22.33
C GLY A 246 -1.56 -5.69 22.07
N LYS A 247 -0.78 -5.93 23.14
CA LYS A 247 0.63 -6.33 22.99
C LYS A 247 0.87 -7.81 22.71
N GLY A 248 0.03 -8.67 23.25
CA GLY A 248 0.28 -10.11 23.25
C GLY A 248 -0.91 -10.94 22.78
N ILE A 249 -0.66 -12.23 22.64
CA ILE A 249 -1.70 -13.26 22.40
C ILE A 249 -2.01 -13.96 23.72
N VAL A 250 -3.31 -14.12 24.00
CA VAL A 250 -3.77 -14.88 25.15
C VAL A 250 -4.45 -16.15 24.67
N LEU A 251 -3.93 -17.30 25.09
CA LEU A 251 -4.56 -18.60 24.88
C LEU A 251 -5.50 -18.88 26.07
N TYR A 252 -6.79 -18.91 25.78
CA TYR A 252 -7.84 -19.22 26.75
C TYR A 252 -8.52 -20.54 26.43
N SER A 253 -8.16 -21.60 27.19
CA SER A 253 -8.76 -22.92 27.08
C SER A 253 -9.44 -23.26 28.40
N PRO A 254 -10.77 -23.06 28.51
CA PRO A 254 -11.50 -23.33 29.76
C PRO A 254 -11.72 -24.83 30.06
N GLN A 255 -11.41 -25.71 29.12
CA GLN A 255 -11.39 -27.17 29.34
C GLN A 255 -10.22 -27.78 28.58
N PRO A 256 -9.37 -28.57 29.25
CA PRO A 256 -8.28 -29.26 28.59
C PRO A 256 -8.83 -30.51 27.85
N ASP A 257 -9.24 -30.32 26.61
CA ASP A 257 -9.62 -31.43 25.72
C ASP A 257 -8.40 -31.92 24.91
N ARG A 258 -8.46 -33.17 24.37
CA ARG A 258 -7.42 -33.73 23.48
C ARG A 258 -7.04 -32.83 22.28
N LYS A 259 -7.86 -31.84 21.93
CA LYS A 259 -7.60 -30.84 20.91
C LYS A 259 -6.83 -29.62 21.44
N ALA A 260 -6.63 -29.50 22.73
CA ALA A 260 -5.96 -28.34 23.35
C ALA A 260 -4.51 -28.15 22.82
N ASP A 261 -3.83 -29.26 22.50
CA ASP A 261 -2.46 -29.20 21.98
C ASP A 261 -2.39 -28.56 20.59
N GLY A 262 -3.32 -28.89 19.68
CA GLY A 262 -3.37 -28.24 18.35
C GLY A 262 -3.68 -26.76 18.45
N VAL A 263 -4.63 -26.36 19.30
CA VAL A 263 -4.96 -24.95 19.53
C VAL A 263 -3.78 -24.18 20.14
N ALA A 264 -3.03 -24.83 21.04
CA ALA A 264 -1.82 -24.27 21.62
C ALA A 264 -0.72 -24.08 20.56
N GLN A 265 -0.51 -25.07 19.69
CA GLN A 265 0.44 -24.98 18.57
C GLN A 265 0.04 -23.85 17.59
N GLU A 266 -1.25 -23.70 17.28
CA GLU A 266 -1.76 -22.61 16.45
C GLU A 266 -1.48 -21.25 17.11
N ALA A 267 -1.73 -21.08 18.41
CA ALA A 267 -1.42 -19.86 19.16
C ALA A 267 0.08 -19.55 19.18
N GLU A 268 0.93 -20.56 19.33
CA GLU A 268 2.39 -20.41 19.28
C GLU A 268 2.86 -20.00 17.87
N MET A 269 2.32 -20.63 16.83
CA MET A 269 2.61 -20.27 15.42
C MET A 269 2.22 -18.81 15.16
N LEU A 270 1.02 -18.39 15.57
CA LEU A 270 0.58 -16.99 15.47
C LEU A 270 1.54 -16.05 16.22
N THR A 271 1.95 -16.41 17.43
CA THR A 271 2.89 -15.60 18.22
C THR A 271 4.23 -15.44 17.50
N ARG A 272 4.72 -16.49 16.84
CA ARG A 272 6.00 -16.42 16.10
C ARG A 272 5.89 -15.62 14.82
N ARG A 273 4.79 -15.78 14.06
CA ARG A 273 4.61 -15.18 12.73
C ARG A 273 3.98 -13.79 12.75
N THR A 274 3.39 -13.37 13.87
CA THR A 274 2.80 -12.02 13.99
C THR A 274 3.68 -11.09 14.82
N ARG A 275 3.24 -9.85 15.01
CA ARG A 275 3.93 -8.84 15.83
C ARG A 275 3.66 -8.98 17.33
N ALA A 276 2.99 -10.03 17.77
CA ALA A 276 2.73 -10.27 19.19
C ALA A 276 4.04 -10.32 20.01
N GLN A 277 4.05 -9.65 21.15
CA GLN A 277 5.22 -9.57 22.02
C GLN A 277 5.41 -10.85 22.85
N GLY A 278 4.34 -11.62 23.10
CA GLY A 278 4.37 -12.84 23.87
C GLY A 278 3.08 -13.62 23.80
N LEU A 279 3.09 -14.82 24.37
CA LEU A 279 1.94 -15.71 24.53
C LEU A 279 1.69 -15.96 26.02
N THR A 280 0.50 -15.61 26.50
CA THR A 280 0.05 -15.90 27.85
C THR A 280 -0.97 -17.03 27.82
N ARG A 281 -0.71 -18.14 28.49
CA ARG A 281 -1.66 -19.25 28.64
C ARG A 281 -2.48 -19.07 29.92
N LEU A 282 -3.80 -19.03 29.79
CA LEU A 282 -4.72 -19.01 30.93
C LEU A 282 -5.27 -20.41 31.18
N ARG A 283 -4.94 -21.01 32.33
CA ARG A 283 -5.42 -22.33 32.76
C ARG A 283 -6.38 -22.19 33.91
N LEU A 284 -7.50 -22.91 33.86
CA LEU A 284 -8.40 -23.06 35.00
C LEU A 284 -7.79 -24.06 35.99
N HIS A 285 -7.70 -23.67 37.26
CA HIS A 285 -7.33 -24.59 38.33
C HIS A 285 -8.50 -25.52 38.62
N ALA A 286 -8.29 -26.83 38.48
CA ALA A 286 -9.19 -27.79 39.06
C ALA A 286 -9.04 -27.70 40.60
N LYS A 287 -10.18 -27.68 41.30
CA LYS A 287 -10.27 -27.50 42.78
C LYS A 287 -9.41 -28.49 43.60
N ALA A 288 -8.91 -29.55 42.96
CA ALA A 288 -8.09 -30.61 43.60
C ALA A 288 -6.58 -30.33 43.67
N GLU A 289 -6.04 -29.33 42.90
CA GLU A 289 -4.59 -29.09 42.88
C GLU A 289 -4.12 -28.02 43.90
N ARG A 290 -5.04 -27.40 44.64
CA ARG A 290 -4.68 -26.34 45.62
C ARG A 290 -3.82 -26.85 46.81
N SER A 291 -3.79 -28.16 47.06
CA SER A 291 -3.07 -28.72 48.21
C SER A 291 -1.61 -29.12 47.96
N VAL A 292 -1.16 -29.06 46.70
CA VAL A 292 0.20 -29.54 46.33
C VAL A 292 1.18 -28.36 46.06
N ILE A 293 0.68 -27.15 45.80
CA ILE A 293 1.55 -26.01 45.41
C ILE A 293 2.04 -25.19 46.61
N GLU A 294 1.46 -25.35 47.81
CA GLU A 294 1.97 -24.66 49.01
C GLU A 294 3.26 -25.28 49.59
N SER A 295 3.74 -26.42 49.05
CA SER A 295 4.92 -27.12 49.55
C SER A 295 6.16 -27.15 48.64
N SER A 296 6.10 -26.62 47.42
CA SER A 296 7.30 -26.52 46.58
C SER A 296 7.71 -25.05 46.44
N GLY A 297 8.72 -24.71 47.21
CA GLY A 297 9.34 -23.38 47.22
C GLY A 297 9.94 -22.97 45.88
N SER A 298 9.89 -21.68 45.65
CA SER A 298 10.49 -20.94 44.59
C SER A 298 11.88 -21.41 44.15
N GLU A 299 12.01 -22.01 43.00
CA GLU A 299 13.24 -21.97 42.23
C GLU A 299 13.14 -20.96 41.10
N THR A 300 13.61 -19.77 41.39
CA THR A 300 13.86 -18.71 40.43
C THR A 300 15.13 -19.03 39.65
N SER A 301 15.03 -19.68 38.52
CA SER A 301 16.16 -19.78 37.59
C SER A 301 16.32 -18.43 36.84
N THR A 302 17.23 -17.63 37.34
CA THR A 302 17.75 -16.42 36.72
C THR A 302 18.60 -16.80 35.50
N GLN A 303 17.98 -16.95 34.32
CA GLN A 303 18.71 -16.94 33.08
C GLN A 303 18.45 -15.58 32.39
N SER A 304 19.54 -14.86 32.15
CA SER A 304 19.55 -13.60 31.41
C SER A 304 18.83 -13.75 30.07
N PRO A 305 17.92 -12.84 29.70
CA PRO A 305 17.15 -12.96 28.46
C PRO A 305 18.01 -12.76 27.22
N ARG A 306 18.07 -13.75 26.34
CA ARG A 306 18.57 -13.56 24.99
C ARG A 306 17.63 -12.62 24.23
N PRO A 307 18.10 -11.66 23.40
CA PRO A 307 17.31 -10.53 22.90
C PRO A 307 16.22 -10.84 21.86
N HIS A 308 15.79 -12.08 21.67
CA HIS A 308 14.74 -12.46 20.71
C HIS A 308 13.80 -13.60 21.13
N SER A 309 13.73 -13.97 22.42
CA SER A 309 12.74 -14.97 22.86
C SER A 309 11.43 -14.29 23.28
N LYS A 310 10.36 -14.53 22.52
CA LYS A 310 9.01 -14.10 22.91
C LYS A 310 8.59 -14.87 24.16
N THR A 311 8.18 -14.14 25.19
CA THR A 311 7.90 -14.67 26.53
C THR A 311 6.67 -15.60 26.51
N LEU A 312 6.77 -16.78 27.08
CA LEU A 312 5.66 -17.69 27.34
C LEU A 312 5.34 -17.65 28.84
N GLU A 313 4.19 -17.12 29.18
CA GLU A 313 3.71 -17.07 30.58
C GLU A 313 2.49 -17.98 30.77
N THR A 314 2.38 -18.64 31.89
CA THR A 314 1.20 -19.42 32.27
C THR A 314 0.60 -18.81 33.54
N LEU A 315 -0.64 -18.38 33.46
CA LEU A 315 -1.38 -17.82 34.59
C LEU A 315 -2.53 -18.74 34.98
N ALA A 316 -2.69 -18.95 36.26
CA ALA A 316 -3.83 -19.67 36.81
C ALA A 316 -5.04 -18.77 36.95
N LEU A 317 -6.22 -19.30 36.63
CA LEU A 317 -7.50 -18.62 36.76
C LEU A 317 -8.32 -19.21 37.92
N ASP A 318 -8.82 -18.33 38.76
CA ASP A 318 -9.77 -18.70 39.80
C ASP A 318 -11.20 -18.52 39.29
N GLY A 319 -12.03 -19.54 39.50
CA GLY A 319 -13.46 -19.50 39.16
C GLY A 319 -13.84 -20.33 37.93
N THR A 320 -15.13 -20.53 37.74
CA THR A 320 -15.69 -21.41 36.71
C THR A 320 -16.38 -20.63 35.58
N SER A 321 -16.55 -19.32 35.74
CA SER A 321 -17.26 -18.47 34.79
C SER A 321 -16.33 -17.50 34.08
N PHE A 322 -16.51 -17.34 32.77
CA PHE A 322 -15.77 -16.36 31.98
C PHE A 322 -15.94 -14.93 32.50
N THR A 323 -17.11 -14.59 33.05
CA THR A 323 -17.37 -13.24 33.58
C THR A 323 -16.46 -12.93 34.79
N GLN A 324 -16.04 -13.93 35.55
CA GLN A 324 -15.07 -13.76 36.64
C GLN A 324 -13.66 -13.50 36.13
N HIS A 325 -13.33 -14.04 34.96
CA HIS A 325 -12.05 -13.85 34.31
C HIS A 325 -11.92 -12.52 33.54
N ALA A 326 -13.03 -11.84 33.29
CA ALA A 326 -13.04 -10.60 32.46
C ALA A 326 -12.14 -9.49 33.03
N ALA A 327 -11.96 -9.43 34.34
CA ALA A 327 -11.07 -8.46 34.99
C ALA A 327 -9.59 -8.70 34.63
N GLN A 328 -9.17 -9.97 34.63
CA GLN A 328 -7.80 -10.36 34.28
C GLN A 328 -7.49 -10.10 32.81
N PHE A 329 -8.44 -10.34 31.90
CA PHE A 329 -8.27 -9.96 30.48
C PHE A 329 -8.07 -8.46 30.29
N ARG A 330 -8.74 -7.62 31.10
CA ARG A 330 -8.54 -6.16 31.03
C ARG A 330 -7.13 -5.75 31.48
N GLN A 331 -6.56 -6.42 32.46
CA GLN A 331 -5.20 -6.17 32.94
C GLN A 331 -4.14 -6.59 31.89
N LEU A 332 -4.34 -7.75 31.27
CA LEU A 332 -3.42 -8.30 30.27
C LEU A 332 -3.40 -7.50 28.96
N ARG A 333 -4.46 -6.72 28.66
CA ARG A 333 -4.62 -5.96 27.39
C ARG A 333 -4.21 -6.80 26.16
N PRO A 334 -4.85 -7.97 25.94
CA PRO A 334 -4.49 -8.82 24.83
C PRO A 334 -4.76 -8.14 23.48
N GLY A 335 -3.88 -8.37 22.53
CA GLY A 335 -4.09 -8.00 21.13
C GLY A 335 -4.94 -9.03 20.39
N LEU A 336 -4.88 -10.27 20.82
CA LEU A 336 -5.65 -11.39 20.29
C LEU A 336 -5.94 -12.40 21.40
N VAL A 337 -7.16 -12.91 21.45
CA VAL A 337 -7.50 -14.08 22.27
C VAL A 337 -7.73 -15.28 21.37
N VAL A 338 -7.00 -16.37 21.63
CA VAL A 338 -7.12 -17.64 20.93
C VAL A 338 -7.87 -18.64 21.83
N THR A 339 -8.89 -19.28 21.29
CA THR A 339 -9.69 -20.24 22.01
C THR A 339 -10.18 -21.36 21.09
N GLU A 340 -10.60 -22.47 21.69
CA GLU A 340 -11.15 -23.61 20.96
C GLU A 340 -12.59 -23.36 20.47
N LYS A 341 -12.97 -24.02 19.37
CA LYS A 341 -14.34 -24.02 18.88
C LYS A 341 -15.19 -24.97 19.71
N ARG A 342 -16.14 -24.41 20.43
CA ARG A 342 -17.11 -25.22 21.21
C ARG A 342 -18.39 -25.45 20.42
N ARG A 343 -18.83 -26.71 20.34
CA ARG A 343 -20.16 -27.03 19.80
C ARG A 343 -21.25 -26.53 20.78
N ARG A 344 -22.23 -25.79 20.27
CA ARG A 344 -23.41 -25.41 21.07
C ARG A 344 -24.13 -26.69 21.52
N GLY A 345 -24.26 -26.90 22.84
CA GLY A 345 -25.11 -27.96 23.38
C GLY A 345 -26.57 -27.72 23.01
N LEU A 346 -27.32 -28.77 22.71
CA LEU A 346 -28.76 -28.71 22.33
C LEU A 346 -29.60 -27.90 23.33
N VAL A 347 -29.31 -28.04 24.63
CA VAL A 347 -30.03 -27.33 25.71
C VAL A 347 -29.83 -25.82 25.68
N ASN A 348 -28.60 -25.33 25.43
CA ASN A 348 -28.34 -23.91 25.31
C ASN A 348 -28.93 -23.29 24.03
N ARG A 349 -29.14 -24.09 22.98
CA ARG A 349 -29.79 -23.69 21.76
C ARG A 349 -31.30 -23.50 21.96
N LEU A 350 -31.92 -24.34 22.78
CA LEU A 350 -33.34 -24.27 23.11
C LEU A 350 -33.68 -23.14 24.10
N LEU A 351 -32.78 -22.83 25.05
CA LEU A 351 -32.99 -21.79 26.05
C LEU A 351 -32.62 -20.36 25.62
N GLY A 352 -32.17 -20.15 24.35
CA GLY A 352 -31.84 -18.82 23.82
C GLY A 352 -30.69 -18.10 24.55
N ARG A 353 -29.91 -18.81 25.38
CA ARG A 353 -28.77 -18.22 26.09
C ARG A 353 -27.63 -17.91 25.14
N ALA A 354 -27.04 -16.73 25.31
CA ALA A 354 -25.83 -16.34 24.54
C ALA A 354 -24.79 -17.45 24.66
N GLY A 355 -24.37 -18.02 23.51
CA GLY A 355 -23.38 -19.09 23.54
C GLY A 355 -22.04 -18.52 24.00
N PHE A 356 -21.17 -19.40 24.53
CA PHE A 356 -19.82 -19.06 24.96
C PHE A 356 -19.07 -18.09 23.99
N ALA A 357 -19.15 -18.35 22.69
CA ALA A 357 -18.52 -17.52 21.66
C ALA A 357 -19.10 -16.09 21.64
N ALA A 358 -20.42 -15.94 21.73
CA ALA A 358 -21.06 -14.62 21.76
C ALA A 358 -20.68 -13.84 23.03
N THR A 359 -20.65 -14.50 24.17
CA THR A 359 -20.23 -13.90 25.45
C THR A 359 -18.78 -13.41 25.37
N LEU A 360 -17.88 -14.27 24.86
CA LEU A 360 -16.47 -13.95 24.72
C LEU A 360 -16.28 -12.71 23.83
N CYS A 361 -16.86 -12.73 22.62
CA CYS A 361 -16.76 -11.62 21.69
C CYS A 361 -17.40 -10.32 22.21
N ASN A 362 -18.50 -10.39 22.99
CA ASN A 362 -19.13 -9.19 23.54
C ASN A 362 -18.36 -8.58 24.71
N THR A 363 -17.57 -9.37 25.41
CA THR A 363 -16.86 -8.92 26.64
C THR A 363 -15.46 -8.41 26.34
N LEU A 364 -14.77 -9.02 25.37
CA LEU A 364 -13.39 -8.68 25.06
C LEU A 364 -13.30 -7.46 24.14
N PRO A 365 -12.32 -6.56 24.38
CA PRO A 365 -12.07 -5.39 23.54
C PRO A 365 -11.20 -5.70 22.29
N CYS A 366 -10.72 -6.93 22.17
CA CYS A 366 -9.83 -7.37 21.10
C CYS A 366 -10.47 -8.46 20.24
N PRO A 367 -9.94 -8.76 19.04
CA PRO A 367 -10.39 -9.88 18.22
C PRO A 367 -10.20 -11.23 18.93
N VAL A 368 -11.07 -12.18 18.57
CA VAL A 368 -11.05 -13.54 19.10
C VAL A 368 -10.88 -14.52 17.96
N LEU A 369 -9.84 -15.34 18.04
CA LEU A 369 -9.63 -16.48 17.13
C LEU A 369 -10.23 -17.73 17.72
N PHE A 370 -11.22 -18.29 17.05
CA PHE A 370 -11.72 -19.63 17.29
C PHE A 370 -10.91 -20.60 16.45
N ALA A 371 -9.91 -21.17 17.10
CA ALA A 371 -8.88 -21.99 16.48
C ALA A 371 -9.39 -23.37 16.06
N SER A 372 -8.91 -23.87 14.93
CA SER A 372 -9.16 -25.23 14.44
C SER A 372 -8.09 -26.24 14.88
N GLY A 373 -6.97 -25.74 15.44
CA GLY A 373 -5.79 -26.51 15.79
C GLY A 373 -4.83 -26.74 14.62
N ARG A 374 -4.92 -25.93 13.57
CA ARG A 374 -4.05 -26.00 12.39
C ARG A 374 -3.01 -24.89 12.37
N THR A 375 -1.87 -25.21 11.79
CA THR A 375 -0.73 -24.29 11.63
C THR A 375 -0.36 -24.02 10.17
N ASP A 376 -1.06 -24.68 9.24
CA ASP A 376 -0.84 -24.71 7.79
C ASP A 376 -1.94 -23.94 7.04
N TYR A 377 -2.06 -22.64 7.29
CA TYR A 377 -2.99 -21.82 6.54
C TYR A 377 -2.56 -21.70 5.08
N THR A 378 -3.54 -21.74 4.15
CA THR A 378 -3.31 -21.66 2.70
C THR A 378 -3.81 -20.35 2.08
N ARG A 379 -4.84 -19.74 2.66
CA ARG A 379 -5.38 -18.44 2.24
C ARG A 379 -6.10 -17.74 3.37
N VAL A 380 -6.18 -16.42 3.28
CA VAL A 380 -7.04 -15.60 4.14
C VAL A 380 -8.34 -15.33 3.39
N VAL A 381 -9.47 -15.62 4.01
CA VAL A 381 -10.81 -15.41 3.42
C VAL A 381 -11.53 -14.30 4.15
N LEU A 382 -11.93 -13.26 3.42
CA LEU A 382 -12.67 -12.11 3.92
C LEU A 382 -14.03 -11.99 3.25
N PRO A 383 -15.13 -12.40 3.91
CA PRO A 383 -16.48 -12.16 3.41
C PRO A 383 -16.85 -10.68 3.49
N LEU A 384 -17.32 -10.13 2.38
CA LEU A 384 -17.86 -8.77 2.30
C LEU A 384 -19.36 -8.82 2.62
N LEU A 385 -19.68 -8.61 3.91
CA LEU A 385 -21.05 -8.64 4.40
C LEU A 385 -21.61 -7.21 4.49
N PRO A 386 -22.77 -6.93 3.88
CA PRO A 386 -23.39 -5.60 3.88
C PRO A 386 -23.53 -5.02 5.28
N GLY A 387 -23.08 -3.77 5.45
CA GLY A 387 -23.16 -3.04 6.71
C GLY A 387 -22.36 -3.60 7.89
N ILE A 388 -21.52 -4.64 7.67
CA ILE A 388 -20.72 -5.29 8.71
C ILE A 388 -19.23 -5.20 8.37
N THR A 389 -18.85 -5.41 7.11
CA THR A 389 -17.45 -5.34 6.69
C THR A 389 -17.04 -3.88 6.52
N ASP A 390 -16.01 -3.47 7.24
CA ASP A 390 -15.42 -2.13 7.20
C ASP A 390 -13.93 -2.17 6.82
N LEU A 391 -13.32 -1.00 6.69
CA LEU A 391 -11.90 -0.88 6.36
C LEU A 391 -10.99 -1.45 7.47
N THR A 392 -11.40 -1.41 8.73
CA THR A 392 -10.61 -1.97 9.85
C THR A 392 -10.47 -3.48 9.73
N LEU A 393 -11.55 -4.15 9.34
CA LEU A 393 -11.53 -5.60 9.08
C LEU A 393 -10.69 -5.93 7.84
N ALA A 394 -10.80 -5.10 6.80
CA ALA A 394 -10.00 -5.24 5.59
C ALA A 394 -8.49 -5.09 5.88
N ASP A 395 -8.10 -4.12 6.70
CA ASP A 395 -6.72 -3.93 7.14
C ASP A 395 -6.18 -5.16 7.88
N ALA A 396 -6.97 -5.71 8.79
CA ALA A 396 -6.57 -6.92 9.53
C ALA A 396 -6.39 -8.13 8.60
N ALA A 397 -7.28 -8.31 7.62
CA ALA A 397 -7.16 -9.40 6.64
C ALA A 397 -5.93 -9.24 5.74
N ILE A 398 -5.67 -8.01 5.28
CA ILE A 398 -4.47 -7.67 4.50
C ILE A 398 -3.20 -7.89 5.33
N ASP A 399 -3.16 -7.42 6.58
CA ASP A 399 -2.01 -7.61 7.48
C ASP A 399 -1.69 -9.09 7.68
N LEU A 400 -2.73 -9.90 7.94
CA LEU A 400 -2.55 -11.35 8.09
C LEU A 400 -2.07 -12.01 6.80
N ALA A 401 -2.66 -11.66 5.66
CA ALA A 401 -2.23 -12.19 4.37
C ALA A 401 -0.77 -11.85 4.06
N ARG A 402 -0.33 -10.63 4.38
CA ARG A 402 1.08 -10.19 4.26
C ARG A 402 2.02 -10.93 5.22
N MET A 403 1.64 -11.07 6.50
CA MET A 403 2.47 -11.71 7.53
C MET A 403 2.69 -13.19 7.25
N PHE A 404 1.68 -13.85 6.70
CA PHE A 404 1.73 -15.27 6.39
C PHE A 404 2.12 -15.57 4.94
N GLU A 405 2.31 -14.52 4.10
CA GLU A 405 2.58 -14.62 2.66
C GLU A 405 1.51 -15.42 1.91
N LEU A 406 0.25 -15.24 2.31
CA LEU A 406 -0.90 -15.97 1.80
C LEU A 406 -1.72 -15.11 0.82
N PRO A 407 -2.41 -15.74 -0.15
CA PRO A 407 -3.38 -15.05 -0.96
C PRO A 407 -4.57 -14.57 -0.12
N LEU A 408 -5.09 -13.40 -0.46
CA LEU A 408 -6.31 -12.85 0.12
C LEU A 408 -7.50 -13.16 -0.82
N CYS A 409 -8.47 -13.89 -0.32
CA CYS A 409 -9.70 -14.20 -1.03
C CYS A 409 -10.84 -13.35 -0.45
N THR A 410 -11.33 -12.38 -1.20
CA THR A 410 -12.54 -11.62 -0.85
C THR A 410 -13.76 -12.31 -1.41
N VAL A 411 -14.79 -12.48 -0.61
CA VAL A 411 -16.02 -13.21 -1.01
C VAL A 411 -17.21 -12.30 -0.88
N ARG A 412 -17.81 -11.96 -2.03
CA ARG A 412 -19.06 -11.22 -2.10
C ARG A 412 -20.22 -12.20 -2.24
N VAL A 413 -21.25 -12.09 -1.42
CA VAL A 413 -22.47 -12.88 -1.56
C VAL A 413 -23.61 -11.98 -1.96
N LEU A 414 -24.10 -12.16 -3.17
CA LEU A 414 -25.26 -11.45 -3.70
C LEU A 414 -26.54 -12.06 -3.10
N LEU A 415 -27.34 -11.21 -2.50
CA LEU A 415 -28.66 -11.58 -2.04
C LEU A 415 -29.65 -11.53 -3.20
N PRO A 416 -30.76 -12.29 -3.17
CA PRO A 416 -31.83 -12.17 -4.15
C PRO A 416 -32.32 -10.72 -4.30
N GLU A 417 -32.64 -10.27 -5.52
CA GLU A 417 -32.95 -8.89 -5.92
C GLU A 417 -33.96 -8.16 -4.99
N PHE A 418 -34.91 -8.91 -4.42
CA PHE A 418 -35.90 -8.34 -3.48
C PHE A 418 -35.36 -8.02 -2.08
N LEU A 419 -34.09 -8.39 -1.77
CA LEU A 419 -33.40 -8.08 -0.52
C LEU A 419 -32.20 -7.14 -0.73
N GLU A 420 -31.92 -6.76 -1.98
CA GLU A 420 -30.82 -5.86 -2.31
C GLU A 420 -31.12 -4.40 -1.94
N ALA A 421 -30.78 -4.02 -0.73
CA ALA A 421 -30.32 -2.65 -0.50
C ALA A 421 -28.89 -2.57 -1.04
N ARG A 422 -28.65 -1.88 -2.20
CA ARG A 422 -27.32 -1.59 -2.73
C ARG A 422 -26.46 -1.01 -1.62
N ASP A 423 -25.61 -1.83 -1.04
CA ASP A 423 -24.67 -1.37 -0.01
C ASP A 423 -23.43 -0.75 -0.69
N LYS A 424 -23.54 0.55 -0.98
CA LYS A 424 -22.42 1.35 -1.52
C LYS A 424 -21.14 1.21 -0.70
N ASN A 425 -21.25 0.86 0.58
CA ASN A 425 -20.10 0.71 1.46
C ASN A 425 -19.30 -0.56 1.15
N SER A 426 -19.96 -1.66 0.83
CA SER A 426 -19.29 -2.91 0.41
C SER A 426 -18.50 -2.74 -0.88
N ASP A 427 -19.02 -1.94 -1.84
CA ASP A 427 -18.32 -1.64 -3.09
C ASP A 427 -17.07 -0.78 -2.85
N LEU A 428 -17.16 0.20 -1.97
CA LEU A 428 -16.01 1.03 -1.56
C LEU A 428 -14.94 0.19 -0.86
N VAL A 429 -15.33 -0.69 0.07
CA VAL A 429 -14.40 -1.59 0.76
C VAL A 429 -13.73 -2.54 -0.21
N ALA A 430 -14.48 -3.15 -1.15
CA ALA A 430 -13.91 -4.04 -2.17
C ALA A 430 -12.89 -3.33 -3.06
N SER A 431 -13.23 -2.13 -3.55
CA SER A 431 -12.33 -1.33 -4.39
C SER A 431 -11.05 -0.94 -3.64
N GLU A 432 -11.16 -0.60 -2.36
CA GLU A 432 -10.04 -0.25 -1.51
C GLU A 432 -9.15 -1.47 -1.22
N ILE A 433 -9.73 -2.64 -0.96
CA ILE A 433 -8.97 -3.90 -0.82
C ILE A 433 -8.20 -4.21 -2.11
N ALA A 434 -8.86 -4.11 -3.27
CA ALA A 434 -8.20 -4.34 -4.56
C ALA A 434 -7.06 -3.35 -4.83
N ARG A 435 -7.27 -2.08 -4.48
CA ARG A 435 -6.23 -1.04 -4.56
C ARG A 435 -5.04 -1.38 -3.67
N ARG A 436 -5.28 -1.68 -2.38
CA ARG A 436 -4.22 -2.01 -1.41
C ARG A 436 -3.53 -3.32 -1.73
N SER A 437 -4.25 -4.35 -2.18
CA SER A 437 -3.65 -5.62 -2.59
C SER A 437 -2.63 -5.43 -3.71
N ARG A 438 -2.93 -4.58 -4.70
CA ARG A 438 -1.97 -4.20 -5.76
C ARG A 438 -0.76 -3.48 -5.19
N LEU A 439 -0.98 -2.50 -4.29
CA LEU A 439 0.10 -1.74 -3.66
C LEU A 439 1.04 -2.62 -2.83
N TYR A 440 0.50 -3.63 -2.16
CA TYR A 440 1.27 -4.58 -1.34
C TYR A 440 1.78 -5.78 -2.12
N ARG A 441 1.53 -5.86 -3.44
CA ARG A 441 1.82 -7.02 -4.30
C ARG A 441 1.23 -8.32 -3.74
N LEU A 442 0.11 -8.19 -3.05
CA LEU A 442 -0.60 -9.31 -2.47
C LEU A 442 -1.39 -10.03 -3.56
N ARG A 443 -1.26 -11.34 -3.64
CA ARG A 443 -2.15 -12.15 -4.49
C ARG A 443 -3.56 -12.04 -3.94
N SER A 444 -4.47 -11.43 -4.69
CA SER A 444 -5.86 -11.26 -4.29
C SER A 444 -6.81 -11.83 -5.33
N GLU A 445 -7.84 -12.52 -4.86
CA GLU A 445 -8.91 -13.08 -5.66
C GLU A 445 -10.26 -12.58 -5.12
N GLU A 446 -11.18 -12.21 -6.01
CA GLU A 446 -12.55 -11.87 -5.63
C GLU A 446 -13.50 -12.96 -6.17
N ILE A 447 -14.27 -13.57 -5.26
CA ILE A 447 -15.27 -14.60 -5.58
C ILE A 447 -16.64 -14.00 -5.32
N THR A 448 -17.52 -14.06 -6.32
CA THR A 448 -18.93 -13.70 -6.19
C THR A 448 -19.78 -14.96 -6.11
N LEU A 449 -20.59 -15.07 -5.08
CA LEU A 449 -21.55 -16.15 -4.84
C LEU A 449 -22.95 -15.59 -4.78
N GLU A 450 -23.95 -16.42 -5.09
CA GLU A 450 -25.36 -16.05 -5.02
C GLU A 450 -26.09 -16.94 -4.00
N GLY A 451 -26.88 -16.34 -3.13
CA GLY A 451 -27.73 -17.07 -2.21
C GLY A 451 -27.58 -16.69 -0.73
N ASN A 452 -27.73 -17.66 0.15
CA ASN A 452 -27.64 -17.43 1.60
C ASN A 452 -26.17 -17.34 2.02
N PRO A 453 -25.70 -16.20 2.60
CA PRO A 453 -24.30 -16.00 2.97
C PRO A 453 -23.74 -17.09 3.87
N VAL A 454 -24.51 -17.62 4.82
CA VAL A 454 -24.04 -18.66 5.72
C VAL A 454 -23.82 -19.97 4.96
N SER A 455 -24.78 -20.37 4.13
CA SER A 455 -24.70 -21.62 3.38
C SER A 455 -23.56 -21.61 2.39
N GLU A 456 -23.41 -20.51 1.62
CA GLU A 456 -22.41 -20.42 0.57
C GLU A 456 -20.99 -20.31 1.16
N LEU A 457 -20.81 -19.55 2.25
CA LEU A 457 -19.52 -19.48 2.93
C LEU A 457 -19.14 -20.79 3.63
N LEU A 458 -20.13 -21.55 4.16
CA LEU A 458 -19.86 -22.88 4.72
C LEU A 458 -19.38 -23.88 3.65
N ARG A 459 -19.91 -23.77 2.41
CA ARG A 459 -19.51 -24.61 1.26
C ARG A 459 -18.15 -24.24 0.71
N LEU A 460 -17.83 -22.91 0.69
CA LEU A 460 -16.57 -22.39 0.17
C LEU A 460 -15.39 -22.67 1.09
N ALA A 461 -15.62 -22.60 2.42
CA ALA A 461 -14.55 -22.64 3.42
C ALA A 461 -13.84 -24.00 3.46
N GLN A 462 -12.53 -23.98 3.32
CA GLN A 462 -11.66 -25.14 3.41
C GLN A 462 -11.02 -25.24 4.81
N PRO A 463 -10.64 -26.43 5.27
CA PRO A 463 -10.06 -26.60 6.60
C PRO A 463 -8.80 -25.77 6.88
N SER A 464 -8.00 -25.49 5.87
CA SER A 464 -6.77 -24.68 5.94
C SER A 464 -6.99 -23.19 5.67
N ASP A 465 -8.24 -22.72 5.57
CA ASP A 465 -8.55 -21.30 5.46
C ASP A 465 -8.48 -20.61 6.82
N LEU A 466 -8.03 -19.35 6.80
CA LEU A 466 -8.21 -18.41 7.91
C LEU A 466 -9.34 -17.42 7.56
N LEU A 467 -10.51 -17.61 8.15
CA LEU A 467 -11.66 -16.74 7.94
C LEU A 467 -11.55 -15.50 8.84
N VAL A 468 -11.60 -14.31 8.25
CA VAL A 468 -11.63 -13.03 8.97
C VAL A 468 -13.04 -12.47 8.92
N LEU A 469 -13.70 -12.40 10.06
CA LEU A 469 -15.13 -12.13 10.18
C LEU A 469 -15.37 -10.94 11.10
N ALA A 470 -16.41 -10.16 10.81
CA ALA A 470 -16.92 -9.15 11.72
C ALA A 470 -18.30 -9.51 12.24
N ARG A 471 -18.59 -9.01 13.44
CA ARG A 471 -19.94 -9.02 14.03
C ARG A 471 -20.24 -7.71 14.73
N ARG A 472 -21.50 -7.36 14.82
CA ARG A 472 -21.94 -6.23 15.66
C ARG A 472 -22.12 -6.66 17.09
N ARG A 473 -21.71 -5.82 18.03
CA ARG A 473 -22.00 -6.01 19.46
C ARG A 473 -23.51 -5.84 19.66
N SER A 474 -24.21 -6.92 20.00
CA SER A 474 -25.65 -6.91 20.30
C SER A 474 -25.86 -6.97 21.79
N SER A 475 -26.71 -6.08 22.33
CA SER A 475 -27.14 -6.12 23.73
C SER A 475 -28.23 -7.16 23.99
N ARG A 476 -28.86 -7.68 22.93
CA ARG A 476 -29.88 -8.74 22.99
C ARG A 476 -29.65 -9.70 21.83
N ASP A 477 -29.52 -10.99 22.14
CA ASP A 477 -29.65 -12.06 21.15
C ASP A 477 -31.09 -12.05 20.64
N SER A 478 -31.35 -11.30 19.57
CA SER A 478 -32.65 -11.36 18.91
C SER A 478 -32.70 -12.67 18.13
N PHE A 479 -33.72 -13.47 18.30
CA PHE A 479 -34.00 -14.69 17.56
C PHE A 479 -34.09 -14.46 16.03
N THR A 480 -34.30 -13.22 15.62
CA THR A 480 -34.57 -12.82 14.24
C THR A 480 -33.33 -12.38 13.45
N SER A 481 -32.22 -12.06 14.11
CA SER A 481 -30.98 -11.63 13.44
C SER A 481 -29.91 -12.72 13.58
N ALA A 482 -29.78 -13.52 12.55
CA ALA A 482 -28.76 -14.58 12.47
C ALA A 482 -27.37 -13.96 12.39
N ASP A 483 -26.58 -14.04 13.47
CA ASP A 483 -25.18 -13.65 13.48
C ASP A 483 -24.38 -14.59 12.57
N VAL A 484 -24.07 -14.09 11.36
CA VAL A 484 -23.35 -14.86 10.31
C VAL A 484 -22.01 -15.36 10.85
N ALA A 485 -21.24 -14.50 11.56
CA ALA A 485 -19.93 -14.87 12.08
C ALA A 485 -20.00 -16.04 13.08
N LEU A 486 -20.98 -16.03 13.98
CA LEU A 486 -21.15 -17.14 14.94
C LEU A 486 -21.64 -18.42 14.28
N ARG A 487 -22.39 -18.34 13.17
CA ARG A 487 -22.83 -19.55 12.43
C ARG A 487 -21.66 -20.16 11.65
N LEU A 488 -20.73 -19.34 11.14
CA LEU A 488 -19.55 -19.79 10.44
C LEU A 488 -18.53 -20.52 11.36
N LEU A 489 -18.69 -20.45 12.68
CA LEU A 489 -17.92 -21.30 13.60
C LEU A 489 -18.17 -22.81 13.40
N ALA A 490 -19.20 -23.19 12.67
CA ALA A 490 -19.45 -24.58 12.29
C ALA A 490 -18.48 -25.12 11.22
N THR A 491 -17.70 -24.24 10.55
CA THR A 491 -16.65 -24.65 9.60
C THR A 491 -15.51 -25.40 10.29
N SER A 492 -14.72 -26.13 9.53
CA SER A 492 -13.47 -26.74 10.01
C SER A 492 -12.29 -25.76 10.02
N SER A 493 -12.43 -24.59 9.44
CA SER A 493 -11.41 -23.53 9.31
C SER A 493 -11.24 -22.75 10.61
N SER A 494 -10.12 -22.07 10.82
CA SER A 494 -9.96 -21.12 11.93
C SER A 494 -10.72 -19.82 11.62
N CYS A 495 -11.43 -19.27 12.63
CA CYS A 495 -12.27 -18.08 12.47
C CYS A 495 -11.81 -16.97 13.40
N LEU A 496 -11.27 -15.92 12.85
CA LEU A 496 -10.95 -14.68 13.55
C LEU A 496 -12.15 -13.75 13.53
N ILE A 497 -12.70 -13.40 14.69
CA ILE A 497 -13.89 -12.56 14.80
C ILE A 497 -13.55 -11.21 15.44
N TYR A 498 -13.88 -10.16 14.71
CA TYR A 498 -13.87 -8.78 15.17
C TYR A 498 -15.26 -8.36 15.65
N THR A 499 -15.34 -7.76 16.83
CA THR A 499 -16.60 -7.22 17.36
C THR A 499 -16.61 -5.72 17.23
N GLN A 500 -17.52 -5.19 16.42
CA GLN A 500 -17.73 -3.77 16.20
C GLN A 500 -18.72 -3.21 17.21
N ASN A 501 -18.44 -2.01 17.74
CA ASN A 501 -19.40 -1.29 18.54
C ASN A 501 -20.53 -0.76 17.64
N SER A 502 -21.76 -0.87 18.06
CA SER A 502 -22.89 -0.22 17.37
C SER A 502 -22.64 1.28 17.35
N GLY A 503 -22.34 1.85 16.17
CA GLY A 503 -22.13 3.30 16.01
C GLY A 503 -23.42 4.06 16.39
N PRO A 504 -23.33 5.37 16.75
CA PRO A 504 -24.48 6.20 17.13
C PRO A 504 -25.32 6.65 15.92
N GLY A 505 -25.55 5.79 14.93
CA GLY A 505 -26.28 6.09 13.68
C GLY A 505 -27.54 5.26 13.52
N GLY A 506 -28.58 5.49 14.31
CA GLY A 506 -29.85 4.76 14.20
C GLY A 506 -30.92 5.23 15.16
N ARG A 507 -30.98 6.53 15.46
CA ARG A 507 -32.22 7.10 15.99
C ARG A 507 -33.10 7.44 14.78
N SER A 508 -34.06 6.56 14.48
CA SER A 508 -35.22 6.92 13.69
C SER A 508 -35.90 8.13 14.34
N THR A 509 -35.89 9.26 13.67
CA THR A 509 -36.83 10.35 13.90
C THR A 509 -38.21 9.83 13.49
N GLY A 510 -38.88 9.17 14.40
CA GLY A 510 -40.32 8.95 14.36
C GLY A 510 -40.97 10.22 14.90
N GLY A 511 -41.58 10.95 13.97
CA GLY A 511 -42.30 12.15 14.26
C GLY A 511 -43.48 11.93 15.23
N GLY A 512 -43.69 12.90 16.06
CA GLY A 512 -44.96 13.29 16.61
C GLY A 512 -45.62 14.32 15.70
#